data_754a36d3b5a507e3d96907026e9cefc3
#
_entry.id   754a36d3b5a507e3d96907026e9cefc3
#
_cell.length_a   1.000
_cell.length_b   1.000
_cell.length_c   1.000
_cell.angle_alpha   90.00
_cell.angle_beta   90.00
_cell.angle_gamma   90.00
#
_symmetry.space_group_name_H-M   'P 1'
#
loop_
_entity.id
_entity.type
_entity.pdbx_description
1 polymer ?
#
loop_
_entity_poly.entity_id
_entity_poly.type
_entity_poly.pdbx_seq_one_letter_code
_entity_poly.pdbx_strand_id
1 'polypeptide(L)'
;MSLFPKSLKEYAVSMGLPRGPKSKYFLVDPVNGSATNSGTTFESPLLDIEAAYALTTANQHDTVFFLAGATADNPAAAITWSNSYTHLVGIGSEVYGVGQRSRVVWQAAVAHLGITFSGNGCIVKNMQFNNEHASGTAIGVALVTGERNYFEKVFFMCPTSTDAASYS
;
A
#
# COMPACT_ATOMS: atom_id res chain seq x y z
N MET A 1 -14.84 19.72 -20.79
CA MET A 1 -15.00 18.81 -19.63
C MET A 1 -13.70 18.04 -19.48
N SER A 2 -12.99 18.12 -18.35
CA SER A 2 -11.73 17.37 -18.17
C SER A 2 -12.05 15.89 -18.04
N LEU A 3 -11.38 15.04 -18.84
CA LEU A 3 -11.51 13.58 -18.79
C LEU A 3 -10.75 12.97 -17.59
N PHE A 4 -9.95 13.77 -16.90
CA PHE A 4 -9.15 13.32 -15.75
C PHE A 4 -9.70 13.87 -14.43
N PRO A 5 -9.70 13.07 -13.35
CA PRO A 5 -10.06 13.53 -12.03
C PRO A 5 -9.19 14.74 -11.60
N LYS A 6 -9.82 15.78 -11.07
CA LYS A 6 -9.13 16.99 -10.60
C LYS A 6 -8.70 16.89 -9.14
N SER A 7 -9.15 15.86 -8.43
CA SER A 7 -8.83 15.64 -7.03
C SER A 7 -8.75 14.15 -6.70
N LEU A 8 -8.07 13.80 -5.62
CA LEU A 8 -8.02 12.43 -5.10
C LEU A 8 -9.41 11.90 -4.75
N LYS A 9 -10.31 12.78 -4.28
CA LYS A 9 -11.70 12.43 -4.01
C LYS A 9 -12.46 12.01 -5.27
N GLU A 10 -12.33 12.76 -6.36
CA GLU A 10 -12.93 12.39 -7.64
C GLU A 10 -12.35 11.09 -8.18
N TYR A 11 -11.05 10.86 -7.97
CA TYR A 11 -10.41 9.62 -8.33
C TYR A 11 -10.98 8.43 -7.53
N ALA A 12 -11.16 8.58 -6.22
CA ALA A 12 -11.80 7.56 -5.38
C ALA A 12 -13.23 7.24 -5.84
N VAL A 13 -13.98 8.26 -6.23
CA VAL A 13 -15.36 8.10 -6.78
C VAL A 13 -15.33 7.31 -8.08
N SER A 14 -14.43 7.64 -9.00
CA SER A 14 -14.32 6.94 -10.30
C SER A 14 -13.96 5.46 -10.14
N MET A 15 -13.24 5.09 -9.08
CA MET A 15 -12.87 3.71 -8.75
C MET A 15 -13.94 2.97 -7.94
N GLY A 16 -15.07 3.60 -7.60
CA GLY A 16 -16.12 2.99 -6.80
C GLY A 16 -15.72 2.66 -5.37
N LEU A 17 -14.75 3.38 -4.81
CA LEU A 17 -14.30 3.13 -3.43
C LEU A 17 -15.35 3.59 -2.42
N PRO A 18 -15.49 2.87 -1.28
CA PRO A 18 -16.33 3.33 -0.18
C PRO A 18 -15.87 4.70 0.35
N ARG A 19 -16.83 5.49 0.76
CA ARG A 19 -16.59 6.82 1.29
C ARG A 19 -17.62 7.20 2.35
N GLY A 20 -17.18 7.98 3.30
CA GLY A 20 -18.01 8.61 4.31
C GLY A 20 -17.94 10.14 4.22
N PRO A 21 -18.72 10.85 5.01
CA PRO A 21 -18.72 12.33 5.04
C PRO A 21 -17.40 12.94 5.52
N LYS A 22 -16.59 12.15 6.23
CA LYS A 22 -15.29 12.58 6.79
C LYS A 22 -14.09 11.89 6.11
N SER A 23 -14.31 11.14 5.05
CA SER A 23 -13.22 10.43 4.34
C SER A 23 -12.16 11.40 3.85
N LYS A 24 -10.91 11.05 4.13
CA LYS A 24 -9.71 11.72 3.65
C LYS A 24 -9.04 10.86 2.58
N TYR A 25 -8.27 11.52 1.75
CA TYR A 25 -7.56 10.88 0.63
C TYR A 25 -6.13 11.36 0.64
N PHE A 26 -5.20 10.41 0.67
CA PHE A 26 -3.76 10.68 0.70
C PHE A 26 -3.09 10.04 -0.50
N LEU A 27 -2.07 10.71 -1.02
CA LEU A 27 -1.25 10.23 -2.13
C LEU A 27 0.17 9.98 -1.66
N VAL A 28 0.70 8.83 -2.03
CA VAL A 28 2.10 8.44 -1.87
C VAL A 28 2.77 8.37 -3.24
N ASP A 29 3.90 9.03 -3.38
CA ASP A 29 4.80 8.91 -4.54
C ASP A 29 6.23 8.65 -4.02
N PRO A 30 6.72 7.40 -4.11
CA PRO A 30 8.05 7.05 -3.62
C PRO A 30 9.22 7.71 -4.39
N VAL A 31 8.93 8.35 -5.51
CA VAL A 31 9.94 9.00 -6.37
C VAL A 31 10.00 10.51 -6.12
N ASN A 32 8.84 11.17 -6.10
CA ASN A 32 8.75 12.63 -6.07
C ASN A 32 8.09 13.16 -4.79
N GLY A 33 7.66 12.30 -3.90
CA GLY A 33 7.04 12.68 -2.64
C GLY A 33 8.03 13.27 -1.64
N SER A 34 7.49 13.85 -0.58
CA SER A 34 8.26 14.37 0.55
C SER A 34 7.56 14.08 1.86
N ALA A 35 8.32 13.76 2.91
CA ALA A 35 7.80 13.55 4.26
C ALA A 35 7.14 14.80 4.85
N THR A 36 7.43 15.99 4.30
CA THR A 36 6.86 17.28 4.73
C THR A 36 5.60 17.69 3.97
N ASN A 37 5.23 16.94 2.94
CA ASN A 37 4.04 17.19 2.14
C ASN A 37 2.76 16.77 2.88
N SER A 38 1.63 17.33 2.48
CA SER A 38 0.32 16.99 3.07
C SER A 38 -0.27 15.66 2.58
N GLY A 39 0.15 15.20 1.42
CA GLY A 39 -0.41 14.04 0.74
C GLY A 39 -1.83 14.23 0.19
N THR A 40 -2.42 15.42 0.29
CA THR A 40 -3.85 15.62 -0.01
C THR A 40 -4.15 16.05 -1.44
N THR A 41 -3.13 16.34 -2.24
CA THR A 41 -3.25 16.73 -3.65
C THR A 41 -2.22 15.98 -4.50
N PHE A 42 -2.39 16.02 -5.82
CA PHE A 42 -1.44 15.41 -6.77
C PHE A 42 -0.08 16.13 -6.79
N GLU A 43 -0.04 17.40 -6.44
CA GLU A 43 1.17 18.23 -6.43
C GLU A 43 1.97 18.13 -5.12
N SER A 44 1.39 17.52 -4.09
CA SER A 44 2.01 17.44 -2.75
C SER A 44 1.93 16.01 -2.18
N PRO A 45 2.45 14.99 -2.89
CA PRO A 45 2.41 13.61 -2.42
C PRO A 45 3.38 13.39 -1.24
N LEU A 46 3.03 12.43 -0.38
CA LEU A 46 3.92 11.90 0.65
C LEU A 46 4.97 10.97 0.02
N LEU A 47 6.09 10.79 0.70
CA LEU A 47 7.20 9.95 0.21
C LEU A 47 6.92 8.46 0.42
N ASP A 48 6.34 8.08 1.55
CA ASP A 48 6.22 6.70 2.01
C ASP A 48 4.82 6.36 2.53
N ILE A 49 4.54 5.06 2.59
CA ILE A 49 3.23 4.53 2.99
C ILE A 49 2.96 4.74 4.50
N GLU A 50 4.02 4.69 5.34
CA GLU A 50 3.86 4.86 6.79
C GLU A 50 3.40 6.27 7.12
N ALA A 51 4.00 7.29 6.49
CA ALA A 51 3.57 8.69 6.68
C ALA A 51 2.11 8.89 6.26
N ALA A 52 1.70 8.32 5.12
CA ALA A 52 0.31 8.40 4.67
C ALA A 52 -0.64 7.66 5.60
N TYR A 53 -0.28 6.45 6.01
CA TYR A 53 -1.09 5.65 6.93
C TYR A 53 -1.28 6.33 8.28
N ALA A 54 -0.24 6.96 8.83
CA ALA A 54 -0.30 7.69 10.10
C ALA A 54 -1.32 8.84 10.11
N LEU A 55 -1.68 9.38 8.93
CA LEU A 55 -2.70 10.42 8.78
C LEU A 55 -4.12 9.87 8.68
N THR A 56 -4.28 8.56 8.50
CA THR A 56 -5.60 7.94 8.38
C THR A 56 -6.32 7.85 9.73
N THR A 57 -7.63 7.86 9.67
CA THR A 57 -8.50 7.71 10.83
C THR A 57 -9.39 6.48 10.66
N ALA A 58 -9.40 5.59 11.62
CA ALA A 58 -10.25 4.40 11.61
C ALA A 58 -11.74 4.75 11.43
N ASN A 59 -12.48 3.88 10.75
CA ASN A 59 -13.94 3.97 10.54
C ASN A 59 -14.42 5.20 9.75
N GLN A 60 -13.55 5.82 8.95
CA GLN A 60 -13.90 6.97 8.11
C GLN A 60 -13.84 6.70 6.62
N HIS A 61 -13.43 5.52 6.19
CA HIS A 61 -13.17 5.18 4.79
C HIS A 61 -12.06 6.05 4.16
N ASP A 62 -11.05 6.38 4.97
CA ASP A 62 -9.87 7.06 4.44
C ASP A 62 -9.13 6.17 3.45
N THR A 63 -8.61 6.76 2.39
CA THR A 63 -7.91 6.01 1.32
C THR A 63 -6.52 6.56 1.11
N VAL A 64 -5.54 5.67 1.12
CA VAL A 64 -4.18 5.93 0.67
C VAL A 64 -4.05 5.45 -0.77
N PHE A 65 -3.77 6.37 -1.67
CA PHE A 65 -3.38 6.09 -3.04
C PHE A 65 -1.86 5.99 -3.14
N PHE A 66 -1.39 5.00 -3.85
CA PHE A 66 0.03 4.73 -3.99
C PHE A 66 0.41 4.73 -5.47
N LEU A 67 1.23 5.70 -5.90
CA LEU A 67 1.67 5.80 -7.29
C LEU A 67 2.67 4.69 -7.63
N ALA A 68 2.51 4.14 -8.81
CA ALA A 68 3.53 3.28 -9.40
C ALA A 68 4.70 4.13 -9.88
N GLY A 69 5.91 3.68 -9.61
CA GLY A 69 7.13 4.35 -10.02
C GLY A 69 8.27 3.38 -10.26
N ALA A 70 9.39 3.91 -10.74
CA ALA A 70 10.62 3.15 -10.91
C ALA A 70 11.20 2.69 -9.56
N THR A 71 10.99 3.49 -8.52
CA THR A 71 11.41 3.18 -7.15
C THR A 71 10.24 2.61 -6.36
N ALA A 72 10.48 1.56 -5.61
CA ALA A 72 9.54 1.05 -4.63
C ALA A 72 9.70 1.82 -3.31
N ASP A 73 8.64 1.90 -2.53
CA ASP A 73 8.74 2.24 -1.11
C ASP A 73 9.49 1.12 -0.37
N ASN A 74 10.41 1.47 0.51
CA ASN A 74 11.27 0.52 1.25
C ASN A 74 11.22 0.81 2.75
N PRO A 75 10.17 0.36 3.44
CA PRO A 75 10.02 0.54 4.88
C PRO A 75 11.16 -0.15 5.66
N ALA A 76 11.66 0.52 6.70
CA ALA A 76 12.71 -0.03 7.56
C ALA A 76 12.20 -1.10 8.53
N ALA A 77 10.88 -1.20 8.74
CA ALA A 77 10.24 -2.11 9.67
C ALA A 77 8.94 -2.69 9.11
N ALA A 78 8.37 -3.66 9.80
CA ALA A 78 7.05 -4.19 9.49
C ALA A 78 5.96 -3.11 9.63
N ILE A 79 5.02 -3.10 8.70
CA ILE A 79 3.86 -2.20 8.76
C ILE A 79 2.69 -2.92 9.40
N THR A 80 2.01 -2.26 10.36
CA THR A 80 0.74 -2.75 10.91
C THR A 80 -0.41 -1.85 10.47
N TRP A 81 -1.24 -2.37 9.57
CA TRP A 81 -2.45 -1.69 9.08
C TRP A 81 -3.63 -2.06 9.97
N SER A 82 -3.80 -1.32 11.09
CA SER A 82 -4.79 -1.61 12.15
C SER A 82 -6.05 -0.77 12.10
N ASN A 83 -6.04 0.36 11.36
CA ASN A 83 -7.21 1.22 11.22
C ASN A 83 -8.29 0.54 10.39
N SER A 84 -9.40 0.15 11.02
CA SER A 84 -10.54 -0.44 10.31
C SER A 84 -11.17 0.53 9.31
N TYR A 85 -11.70 0.00 8.21
CA TYR A 85 -12.32 0.77 7.12
C TYR A 85 -11.40 1.86 6.56
N THR A 86 -10.10 1.55 6.45
CA THR A 86 -9.13 2.34 5.68
C THR A 86 -8.66 1.53 4.48
N HIS A 87 -8.37 2.21 3.37
CA HIS A 87 -8.14 1.56 2.10
C HIS A 87 -6.77 1.91 1.52
N LEU A 88 -6.15 0.96 0.83
CA LEU A 88 -4.87 1.13 0.14
C LEU A 88 -5.03 0.75 -1.33
N VAL A 89 -4.76 1.69 -2.22
CA VAL A 89 -5.04 1.51 -3.65
C VAL A 89 -3.86 1.97 -4.49
N GLY A 90 -3.28 1.05 -5.22
CA GLY A 90 -2.22 1.33 -6.18
C GLY A 90 -2.74 2.01 -7.45
N ILE A 91 -2.03 3.05 -7.87
CA ILE A 91 -2.27 3.77 -9.13
C ILE A 91 -1.11 3.45 -10.08
N GLY A 92 -1.35 2.59 -11.06
CA GLY A 92 -0.34 2.18 -12.03
C GLY A 92 -0.75 0.96 -12.81
N SER A 93 0.22 0.30 -13.43
CA SER A 93 -0.04 -0.91 -14.20
C SER A 93 -0.55 -2.05 -13.30
N GLU A 94 -1.60 -2.71 -13.75
CA GLU A 94 -2.14 -3.91 -13.10
C GLU A 94 -1.44 -5.20 -13.58
N VAL A 95 -0.54 -5.09 -14.56
CA VAL A 95 0.10 -6.25 -15.20
C VAL A 95 1.25 -6.74 -14.34
N TYR A 96 1.24 -8.04 -14.05
CA TYR A 96 2.35 -8.72 -13.36
C TYR A 96 3.65 -8.62 -14.16
N GLY A 97 4.75 -8.42 -13.46
CA GLY A 97 6.09 -8.44 -14.04
C GLY A 97 6.56 -7.14 -14.71
N VAL A 98 5.75 -6.08 -14.75
CA VAL A 98 6.22 -4.77 -15.19
C VAL A 98 6.76 -3.96 -14.02
N GLY A 99 7.87 -3.25 -14.24
CA GLY A 99 8.53 -2.43 -13.23
C GLY A 99 7.75 -1.20 -12.75
N GLN A 100 6.55 -0.96 -13.30
CA GLN A 100 5.71 0.21 -13.00
C GLN A 100 4.46 -0.17 -12.19
N ARG A 101 4.63 -1.02 -11.18
CA ARG A 101 3.57 -1.31 -10.22
C ARG A 101 3.71 -0.46 -8.96
N SER A 102 2.60 -0.24 -8.28
CA SER A 102 2.59 0.29 -6.92
C SER A 102 3.18 -0.76 -5.98
N ARG A 103 4.42 -0.54 -5.52
CA ARG A 103 5.22 -1.55 -4.83
C ARG A 103 5.72 -1.06 -3.48
N VAL A 104 5.60 -1.95 -2.50
CA VAL A 104 6.30 -1.83 -1.21
C VAL A 104 7.26 -3.01 -1.12
N VAL A 105 8.55 -2.74 -0.87
CA VAL A 105 9.61 -3.74 -0.87
C VAL A 105 10.44 -3.61 0.42
N TRP A 106 10.37 -4.61 1.27
CA TRP A 106 11.20 -4.65 2.48
C TRP A 106 12.56 -5.27 2.16
N GLN A 107 13.60 -4.47 2.25
CA GLN A 107 15.00 -4.86 2.03
C GLN A 107 15.85 -4.75 3.31
N ALA A 108 15.20 -4.65 4.47
CA ALA A 108 15.90 -4.48 5.74
C ALA A 108 16.86 -5.62 6.05
N ALA A 109 17.97 -5.30 6.72
CA ALA A 109 18.96 -6.29 7.16
C ALA A 109 18.43 -7.22 8.27
N VAL A 110 17.35 -6.83 8.96
CA VAL A 110 16.72 -7.59 10.04
C VAL A 110 15.44 -8.23 9.54
N ALA A 111 15.33 -9.53 9.81
CA ALA A 111 14.17 -10.32 9.46
C ALA A 111 12.89 -9.81 10.15
N HIS A 112 11.85 -9.46 9.38
CA HIS A 112 10.53 -9.12 9.90
C HIS A 112 9.42 -9.49 8.90
N LEU A 113 8.21 -9.63 9.41
CA LEU A 113 7.01 -9.71 8.58
C LEU A 113 6.84 -8.38 7.83
N GLY A 114 6.48 -8.42 6.55
CA GLY A 114 6.31 -7.22 5.74
C GLY A 114 5.16 -6.35 6.23
N ILE A 115 3.93 -6.82 6.06
CA ILE A 115 2.73 -6.06 6.47
C ILE A 115 1.72 -6.94 7.21
N THR A 116 1.10 -6.40 8.26
CA THR A 116 -0.02 -7.03 8.95
C THR A 116 -1.29 -6.20 8.74
N PHE A 117 -2.33 -6.79 8.16
CA PHE A 117 -3.66 -6.20 8.06
C PHE A 117 -4.51 -6.70 9.24
N SER A 118 -4.53 -5.94 10.33
CA SER A 118 -5.33 -6.25 11.54
C SER A 118 -6.62 -5.42 11.64
N GLY A 119 -6.76 -4.36 10.83
CA GLY A 119 -8.01 -3.62 10.70
C GLY A 119 -9.10 -4.43 9.97
N ASN A 120 -10.36 -4.15 10.26
CA ASN A 120 -11.50 -4.79 9.64
C ASN A 120 -12.05 -3.99 8.46
N GLY A 121 -12.59 -4.66 7.44
CA GLY A 121 -13.27 -4.03 6.31
C GLY A 121 -12.37 -3.13 5.46
N CYS A 122 -11.08 -3.41 5.43
CA CYS A 122 -10.12 -2.70 4.59
C CYS A 122 -10.18 -3.21 3.14
N ILE A 123 -9.92 -2.34 2.20
CA ILE A 123 -9.81 -2.68 0.78
C ILE A 123 -8.37 -2.42 0.35
N VAL A 124 -7.73 -3.43 -0.23
CA VAL A 124 -6.40 -3.32 -0.82
C VAL A 124 -6.50 -3.69 -2.30
N LYS A 125 -6.14 -2.76 -3.17
CA LYS A 125 -6.24 -2.97 -4.62
C LYS A 125 -4.95 -2.61 -5.33
N ASN A 126 -4.61 -3.40 -6.36
CA ASN A 126 -3.55 -3.12 -7.31
C ASN A 126 -2.19 -2.79 -6.66
N MET A 127 -1.82 -3.55 -5.63
CA MET A 127 -0.57 -3.41 -4.90
C MET A 127 0.33 -4.62 -5.10
N GLN A 128 1.63 -4.39 -4.98
CA GLN A 128 2.61 -5.45 -4.87
C GLN A 128 3.41 -5.28 -3.57
N PHE A 129 3.50 -6.35 -2.81
CA PHE A 129 4.26 -6.42 -1.58
C PHE A 129 5.35 -7.46 -1.74
N ASN A 130 6.61 -7.04 -1.62
CA ASN A 130 7.77 -7.91 -1.68
C ASN A 130 8.49 -7.87 -0.35
N ASN A 131 8.81 -9.02 0.20
CA ASN A 131 9.76 -9.11 1.31
C ASN A 131 11.06 -9.73 0.78
N GLU A 132 12.05 -8.89 0.47
CA GLU A 132 13.34 -9.27 -0.12
C GLU A 132 14.44 -9.47 0.93
N HIS A 133 14.07 -9.85 2.12
CA HIS A 133 15.03 -10.09 3.20
C HIS A 133 15.87 -11.34 2.94
N ALA A 134 17.19 -11.21 3.02
CA ALA A 134 18.16 -12.25 2.66
C ALA A 134 18.45 -13.28 3.77
N SER A 135 17.70 -13.32 4.88
CA SER A 135 17.95 -14.31 5.95
C SER A 135 17.23 -15.63 5.64
N GLY A 136 17.90 -16.74 5.93
CA GLY A 136 17.31 -18.09 5.80
C GLY A 136 16.20 -18.41 6.83
N THR A 137 15.61 -17.41 7.47
CA THR A 137 14.45 -17.57 8.34
C THR A 137 13.20 -17.28 7.50
N ALA A 138 12.26 -18.20 7.45
CA ALA A 138 10.99 -18.02 6.74
C ALA A 138 10.21 -16.84 7.33
N ILE A 139 10.07 -15.78 6.55
CA ILE A 139 9.35 -14.58 6.96
C ILE A 139 8.22 -14.35 5.96
N GLY A 140 7.01 -14.19 6.48
CA GLY A 140 5.85 -13.88 5.65
C GLY A 140 5.94 -12.49 5.02
N VAL A 141 5.32 -12.32 3.87
CA VAL A 141 5.14 -11.00 3.24
C VAL A 141 4.00 -10.26 3.89
N ALA A 142 2.90 -10.97 4.15
CA ALA A 142 1.70 -10.40 4.72
C ALA A 142 1.03 -11.37 5.70
N LEU A 143 0.40 -10.79 6.71
CA LEU A 143 -0.48 -11.47 7.66
C LEU A 143 -1.83 -10.74 7.69
N VAL A 144 -2.92 -11.48 7.59
CA VAL A 144 -4.27 -10.93 7.69
C VAL A 144 -4.94 -11.52 8.93
N THR A 145 -5.17 -10.67 9.93
CA THR A 145 -5.87 -11.05 11.18
C THR A 145 -7.20 -10.33 11.35
N GLY A 146 -7.41 -9.24 10.61
CA GLY A 146 -8.68 -8.52 10.58
C GLY A 146 -9.72 -9.22 9.72
N GLU A 147 -10.99 -8.93 9.98
CA GLU A 147 -12.13 -9.53 9.30
C GLU A 147 -12.64 -8.71 8.13
N ARG A 148 -13.29 -9.36 7.15
CA ARG A 148 -13.99 -8.71 6.02
C ARG A 148 -13.09 -7.83 5.15
N ASN A 149 -11.79 -8.13 5.10
CA ASN A 149 -10.85 -7.44 4.24
C ASN A 149 -10.99 -7.95 2.79
N TYR A 150 -10.86 -7.04 1.84
CA TYR A 150 -10.97 -7.33 0.42
C TYR A 150 -9.67 -7.01 -0.31
N PHE A 151 -9.13 -8.00 -1.01
CA PHE A 151 -7.91 -7.88 -1.80
C PHE A 151 -8.22 -8.13 -3.28
N GLU A 152 -7.83 -7.19 -4.13
CA GLU A 152 -8.03 -7.27 -5.57
C GLU A 152 -6.74 -6.90 -6.30
N LYS A 153 -6.27 -7.78 -7.18
CA LYS A 153 -5.03 -7.59 -7.95
C LYS A 153 -3.83 -7.27 -7.05
N VAL A 154 -3.74 -7.95 -5.92
CA VAL A 154 -2.64 -7.84 -4.97
C VAL A 154 -1.67 -8.98 -5.17
N PHE A 155 -0.38 -8.67 -5.22
CA PHE A 155 0.70 -9.64 -5.34
C PHE A 155 1.54 -9.64 -4.08
N PHE A 156 1.78 -10.83 -3.55
CA PHE A 156 2.70 -11.08 -2.46
C PHE A 156 3.88 -11.88 -2.99
N MET A 157 5.09 -11.32 -2.86
CA MET A 157 6.31 -11.96 -3.35
C MET A 157 7.31 -12.09 -2.21
N CYS A 158 7.79 -13.32 -2.00
CA CYS A 158 9.05 -13.54 -1.30
C CYS A 158 10.15 -13.79 -2.35
N PRO A 159 11.33 -13.23 -2.22
CA PRO A 159 12.44 -13.68 -3.02
C PRO A 159 12.68 -15.15 -2.70
N THR A 160 13.16 -15.86 -3.69
CA THR A 160 13.64 -17.21 -3.54
C THR A 160 14.70 -17.24 -2.45
N SER A 161 14.30 -17.55 -1.21
CA SER A 161 15.24 -18.20 -0.33
C SER A 161 15.64 -19.50 -1.04
N THR A 162 16.87 -19.90 -0.95
CA THR A 162 17.34 -21.23 -1.38
C THR A 162 16.61 -22.37 -0.66
N ASP A 163 15.70 -22.05 0.24
CA ASP A 163 14.81 -22.95 0.94
C ASP A 163 13.45 -23.01 0.22
N ALA A 164 13.33 -23.99 -0.66
CA ALA A 164 12.11 -24.36 -1.39
C ALA A 164 10.95 -24.83 -0.45
N ALA A 165 10.97 -24.52 0.83
CA ALA A 165 10.10 -25.10 1.85
C ALA A 165 8.98 -24.18 2.34
N SER A 166 8.77 -22.99 1.79
CA SER A 166 7.81 -22.03 2.37
C SER A 166 6.63 -21.63 1.48
N TYR A 167 6.21 -22.52 0.59
CA TYR A 167 4.90 -22.40 -0.03
C TYR A 167 3.97 -23.48 0.54
N SER A 168 3.30 -23.19 1.60
CA SER A 168 2.16 -23.96 2.10
C SER A 168 0.96 -23.04 2.25
#